data_622baacb2a48e81341c7f4f06c640c76
#
_entry.id   622baacb2a48e81341c7f4f06c640c76
#
_cell.length_a   1.000
_cell.length_b   1.000
_cell.length_c   1.000
_cell.angle_alpha   90.00
_cell.angle_beta   90.00
_cell.angle_gamma   90.00
#
_symmetry.space_group_name_H-M   'P 1'
#
loop_
_entity.id
_entity.type
_entity.pdbx_description
1 polymer ?
#
loop_
_entity_poly.entity_id
_entity_poly.type
_entity_poly.pdbx_seq_one_letter_code
_entity_poly.pdbx_strand_id
1 'polypeptide(L)'
;MNKFERLKQELEDKGHGKMKAFGNSMLPILKSGSLLSFEQAGDYKIGDIVFCKVKGRYIDAHKIVKTDNNKGFLIANNHGYENGWTKIIYGRVVVGEFNSKVIFERK
;
A
#
# COMPACT_ATOMS: atom_id res chain seq x y z
N MET A 1 -10.43 11.73 12.99
CA MET A 1 -10.08 10.90 11.83
C MET A 1 -8.60 10.53 11.92
N ASN A 2 -8.27 9.25 11.86
CA ASN A 2 -6.89 8.81 11.91
C ASN A 2 -6.22 8.94 10.51
N LYS A 3 -4.91 8.69 10.45
CA LYS A 3 -4.15 8.89 9.20
C LYS A 3 -4.62 7.98 8.06
N PHE A 4 -5.08 6.77 8.38
CA PHE A 4 -5.55 5.83 7.36
C PHE A 4 -6.87 6.30 6.76
N GLU A 5 -7.79 6.76 7.58
CA GLU A 5 -9.06 7.28 7.11
C GLU A 5 -8.88 8.56 6.31
N ARG A 6 -7.91 9.40 6.70
CA ARG A 6 -7.57 10.62 5.96
C ARG A 6 -7.01 10.28 4.57
N LEU A 7 -6.11 9.31 4.49
CA LEU A 7 -5.57 8.89 3.20
C LEU A 7 -6.65 8.26 2.32
N LYS A 8 -7.51 7.42 2.91
CA LYS A 8 -8.63 6.83 2.19
C LYS A 8 -9.52 7.93 1.60
N GLN A 9 -9.82 8.96 2.38
CA GLN A 9 -10.63 10.08 1.93
C GLN A 9 -9.95 10.85 0.79
N GLU A 10 -8.65 11.12 0.90
CA GLU A 10 -7.90 11.79 -0.16
C GLU A 10 -7.94 10.99 -1.47
N LEU A 11 -7.76 9.68 -1.37
CA LEU A 11 -7.79 8.81 -2.55
C LEU A 11 -9.17 8.79 -3.20
N GLU A 12 -10.22 8.75 -2.39
CA GLU A 12 -11.60 8.80 -2.91
C GLU A 12 -11.92 10.15 -3.56
N ASP A 13 -11.47 11.24 -2.98
CA ASP A 13 -11.79 12.59 -3.45
C ASP A 13 -10.91 13.05 -4.62
N LYS A 14 -9.64 12.71 -4.61
CA LYS A 14 -8.65 13.26 -5.54
C LYS A 14 -7.99 12.21 -6.42
N GLY A 15 -8.08 10.94 -6.05
CA GLY A 15 -7.40 9.85 -6.75
C GLY A 15 -5.93 9.68 -6.36
N HIS A 16 -5.41 10.53 -5.48
CA HIS A 16 -4.04 10.44 -4.98
C HIS A 16 -3.95 11.00 -3.56
N GLY A 17 -2.88 10.64 -2.86
CA GLY A 17 -2.63 11.13 -1.51
C GLY A 17 -1.27 10.71 -1.01
N LYS A 18 -0.87 11.20 0.15
CA LYS A 18 0.42 10.92 0.76
C LYS A 18 0.26 10.55 2.22
N MET A 19 1.14 9.68 2.70
CA MET A 19 1.16 9.28 4.10
C MET A 19 2.54 8.77 4.47
N LYS A 20 3.01 9.09 5.69
CA LYS A 20 4.20 8.43 6.22
C LYS A 20 3.84 7.05 6.73
N ALA A 21 4.67 6.08 6.41
CA ALA A 21 4.50 4.71 6.84
C ALA A 21 5.64 4.31 7.79
N PHE A 22 5.28 3.60 8.85
CA PHE A 22 6.23 3.17 9.88
C PHE A 22 6.25 1.66 9.99
N GLY A 23 7.38 1.11 10.44
CA GLY A 23 7.58 -0.32 10.56
C GLY A 23 8.57 -0.84 9.54
N ASN A 24 9.05 -2.06 9.76
CA ASN A 24 10.11 -2.66 8.96
C ASN A 24 9.63 -3.77 8.05
N SER A 25 8.32 -3.93 7.90
CA SER A 25 7.70 -5.04 7.16
C SER A 25 8.04 -5.02 5.66
N MET A 26 8.43 -3.86 5.13
CA MET A 26 8.74 -3.72 3.70
C MET A 26 10.23 -3.45 3.42
N LEU A 27 11.11 -3.64 4.42
CA LEU A 27 12.55 -3.57 4.16
C LEU A 27 12.97 -4.68 3.18
N PRO A 28 13.94 -4.43 2.31
CA PRO A 28 14.69 -3.19 2.15
C PRO A 28 14.04 -2.19 1.17
N ILE A 29 12.85 -2.50 0.65
CA ILE A 29 12.18 -1.66 -0.37
C ILE A 29 11.75 -0.32 0.20
N LEU A 30 11.08 -0.34 1.37
CA LEU A 30 10.61 0.85 2.06
C LEU A 30 11.15 0.87 3.48
N LYS A 31 11.63 2.01 3.92
CA LYS A 31 12.15 2.21 5.28
C LYS A 31 11.08 2.81 6.18
N SER A 32 11.14 2.50 7.46
CA SER A 32 10.26 3.11 8.47
C SER A 32 10.42 4.63 8.44
N GLY A 33 9.31 5.36 8.41
CA GLY A 33 9.30 6.82 8.31
C GLY A 33 9.34 7.35 6.89
N SER A 34 9.26 6.48 5.89
CA SER A 34 9.19 6.91 4.49
C SER A 34 7.89 7.66 4.22
N LEU A 35 7.97 8.72 3.41
CA LEU A 35 6.79 9.40 2.89
C LEU A 35 6.37 8.70 1.61
N LEU A 36 5.16 8.16 1.61
CA LEU A 36 4.64 7.40 0.48
C LEU A 36 3.59 8.21 -0.26
N SER A 37 3.72 8.26 -1.58
CA SER A 37 2.71 8.83 -2.47
C SER A 37 1.91 7.69 -3.07
N PHE A 38 0.59 7.80 -3.03
CA PHE A 38 -0.35 6.78 -3.48
C PHE A 38 -1.22 7.30 -4.61
N GLU A 39 -1.67 6.39 -5.46
CA GLU A 39 -2.70 6.68 -6.47
C GLU A 39 -3.75 5.58 -6.46
N GLN A 40 -5.00 5.95 -6.77
CA GLN A 40 -6.02 4.97 -7.12
C GLN A 40 -5.78 4.46 -8.53
N ALA A 41 -6.15 3.23 -8.79
CA ALA A 41 -6.04 2.63 -10.12
C ALA A 41 -7.30 1.84 -10.44
N GLY A 42 -7.59 1.69 -11.72
CA GLY A 42 -8.70 0.86 -12.16
C GLY A 42 -8.41 -0.63 -12.04
N ASP A 43 -7.14 -0.97 -11.93
CA ASP A 43 -6.68 -2.35 -11.80
C ASP A 43 -5.39 -2.39 -11.00
N TYR A 44 -5.25 -3.43 -10.17
CA TYR A 44 -4.06 -3.65 -9.36
C TYR A 44 -3.44 -4.98 -9.73
N LYS A 45 -2.10 -5.08 -9.69
CA LYS A 45 -1.36 -6.23 -10.20
C LYS A 45 -0.43 -6.81 -9.15
N ILE A 46 -0.04 -8.07 -9.34
CA ILE A 46 1.00 -8.70 -8.53
C ILE A 46 2.24 -7.82 -8.57
N GLY A 47 2.81 -7.57 -7.39
CA GLY A 47 3.97 -6.69 -7.24
C GLY A 47 3.63 -5.27 -6.82
N ASP A 48 2.39 -4.82 -6.99
CA ASP A 48 1.98 -3.52 -6.49
C ASP A 48 2.04 -3.49 -4.96
N ILE A 49 2.55 -2.38 -4.42
CA ILE A 49 2.53 -2.11 -2.98
C ILE A 49 1.31 -1.26 -2.71
N VAL A 50 0.41 -1.75 -1.88
CA VAL A 50 -0.93 -1.16 -1.76
C VAL A 50 -1.30 -0.78 -0.34
N PHE A 51 -2.16 0.24 -0.24
CA PHE A 51 -2.92 0.58 0.94
C PHE A 51 -4.27 -0.10 0.80
N CYS A 52 -4.60 -0.95 1.76
CA CYS A 52 -5.77 -1.82 1.66
C CYS A 52 -6.34 -2.13 3.04
N LYS A 53 -7.41 -2.91 3.05
CA LYS A 53 -8.01 -3.39 4.29
C LYS A 53 -8.14 -4.91 4.21
N VAL A 54 -7.57 -5.63 5.19
CA VAL A 54 -7.63 -7.09 5.26
C VAL A 54 -8.22 -7.48 6.61
N LYS A 55 -9.28 -8.27 6.58
CA LYS A 55 -9.97 -8.74 7.80
C LYS A 55 -10.31 -7.61 8.75
N GLY A 56 -10.76 -6.48 8.21
CA GLY A 56 -11.16 -5.32 8.99
C GLY A 56 -10.02 -4.42 9.47
N ARG A 57 -8.78 -4.71 9.10
CA ARG A 57 -7.61 -3.93 9.51
C ARG A 57 -7.01 -3.18 8.34
N TYR A 58 -6.65 -1.92 8.56
CA TYR A 58 -5.89 -1.15 7.56
C TYR A 58 -4.46 -1.67 7.46
N ILE A 59 -4.02 -1.86 6.21
CA ILE A 59 -2.63 -2.21 5.88
C ILE A 59 -2.09 -1.05 5.05
N ASP A 60 -1.07 -0.37 5.56
CA ASP A 60 -0.60 0.86 4.91
C ASP A 60 0.19 0.63 3.62
N ALA A 61 1.10 -0.34 3.58
CA ALA A 61 1.94 -0.54 2.40
C ALA A 61 2.50 -1.96 2.37
N HIS A 62 1.69 -2.92 1.92
CA HIS A 62 2.15 -4.29 1.68
C HIS A 62 1.91 -4.66 0.23
N LYS A 63 2.52 -5.72 -0.24
CA LYS A 63 2.49 -6.06 -1.66
C LYS A 63 1.43 -7.12 -1.98
N ILE A 64 0.96 -7.05 -3.22
CA ILE A 64 0.09 -8.09 -3.79
C ILE A 64 1.01 -9.20 -4.28
N VAL A 65 0.83 -10.42 -3.78
CA VAL A 65 1.65 -11.57 -4.17
C VAL A 65 0.90 -12.58 -5.03
N LYS A 66 -0.42 -12.58 -4.97
CA LYS A 66 -1.28 -13.45 -5.81
C LYS A 66 -2.58 -12.75 -6.11
N THR A 67 -3.24 -13.17 -7.20
CA THR A 67 -4.58 -12.72 -7.54
C THR A 67 -5.47 -13.94 -7.75
N ASP A 68 -6.77 -13.78 -7.50
CA ASP A 68 -7.78 -14.82 -7.71
C ASP A 68 -9.11 -14.16 -8.03
N ASN A 69 -9.85 -14.70 -9.00
CA ASN A 69 -11.11 -14.09 -9.44
C ASN A 69 -12.17 -14.04 -8.34
N ASN A 70 -12.13 -14.96 -7.40
CA ASN A 70 -13.13 -15.04 -6.33
C ASN A 70 -12.67 -14.40 -5.03
N LYS A 71 -11.37 -14.53 -4.71
CA LYS A 71 -10.81 -14.06 -3.43
C LYS A 71 -10.23 -12.65 -3.49
N GLY A 72 -9.89 -12.16 -4.68
CA GLY A 72 -9.30 -10.87 -4.88
C GLY A 72 -7.78 -10.93 -4.88
N PHE A 73 -7.14 -10.28 -3.90
CA PHE A 73 -5.70 -10.10 -3.85
C PHE A 73 -5.14 -10.67 -2.55
N LEU A 74 -4.07 -11.44 -2.65
CA LEU A 74 -3.36 -11.92 -1.47
C LEU A 74 -2.29 -10.90 -1.10
N ILE A 75 -2.36 -10.41 0.11
CA ILE A 75 -1.51 -9.34 0.63
C ILE A 75 -0.45 -9.92 1.54
N ALA A 76 0.80 -9.51 1.34
CA ALA A 76 1.93 -9.99 2.15
C ALA A 76 2.97 -8.87 2.34
N ASN A 77 3.74 -8.98 3.42
CA ASN A 77 4.88 -8.09 3.62
C ASN A 77 6.09 -8.60 2.82
N ASN A 78 7.21 -7.90 2.91
CA ASN A 78 8.40 -8.24 2.15
C ASN A 78 9.23 -9.37 2.80
N HIS A 79 8.77 -9.90 3.93
CA HIS A 79 9.44 -11.00 4.65
C HIS A 79 8.65 -12.31 4.57
N GLY A 80 7.63 -12.35 3.70
CA GLY A 80 6.84 -13.56 3.47
C GLY A 80 5.64 -13.75 4.38
N TYR A 81 5.36 -12.80 5.29
CA TYR A 81 4.16 -12.88 6.12
C TYR A 81 2.93 -12.51 5.28
N GLU A 82 1.95 -13.39 5.22
CA GLU A 82 0.70 -13.16 4.49
C GLU A 82 -0.37 -12.61 5.41
N ASN A 83 -0.89 -11.43 5.06
CA ASN A 83 -2.01 -10.81 5.80
C ASN A 83 -3.33 -11.49 5.49
N GLY A 84 -3.49 -11.98 4.26
CA GLY A 84 -4.70 -12.63 3.80
C GLY A 84 -5.22 -12.04 2.50
N TRP A 85 -6.37 -12.55 2.08
CA TRP A 85 -7.04 -12.13 0.85
C TRP A 85 -7.97 -10.96 1.10
N THR A 86 -8.03 -10.04 0.14
CA THR A 86 -8.96 -8.91 0.20
C THR A 86 -9.36 -8.45 -1.21
N LYS A 87 -10.55 -7.88 -1.31
CA LYS A 87 -10.98 -7.15 -2.51
C LYS A 87 -10.94 -5.65 -2.29
N ILE A 88 -10.56 -5.21 -1.08
CA ILE A 88 -10.60 -3.80 -0.67
C ILE A 88 -9.20 -3.20 -0.80
N ILE A 89 -8.93 -2.59 -1.95
CA ILE A 89 -7.68 -1.85 -2.20
C ILE A 89 -8.04 -0.39 -2.38
N TYR A 90 -7.40 0.50 -1.65
CA TYR A 90 -7.67 1.95 -1.72
C TYR A 90 -6.74 2.67 -2.69
N GLY A 91 -5.51 2.21 -2.81
CA GLY A 91 -4.53 2.82 -3.70
C GLY A 91 -3.21 2.07 -3.66
N ARG A 92 -2.31 2.44 -4.57
CA ARG A 92 -0.98 1.82 -4.65
C ARG A 92 0.11 2.86 -4.52
N VAL A 93 1.24 2.47 -3.95
CA VAL A 93 2.41 3.34 -3.81
C VAL A 93 3.02 3.59 -5.18
N VAL A 94 3.23 4.85 -5.52
CA VAL A 94 3.91 5.23 -6.77
C VAL A 94 5.30 5.79 -6.49
N VAL A 95 5.50 6.47 -5.35
CA VAL A 95 6.81 7.00 -4.96
C VAL A 95 6.96 6.82 -3.45
N GLY A 96 8.14 6.40 -3.03
CA GLY A 96 8.54 6.38 -1.62
C GLY A 96 9.80 7.24 -1.45
N GLU A 97 9.78 8.12 -0.46
CA GLU A 97 10.90 9.03 -0.15
C GLU A 97 11.35 8.85 1.29
N PHE A 98 12.65 8.87 1.50
CA PHE A 98 13.24 8.83 2.83
C PHE A 98 14.37 9.85 2.88
N ASN A 99 14.32 10.76 3.87
CA ASN A 99 15.30 11.86 3.99
C ASN A 99 15.40 12.66 2.69
N SER A 100 14.26 12.99 2.08
CA SER A 100 14.14 13.75 0.84
C SER A 100 14.75 13.08 -0.39
N LYS A 101 15.04 11.78 -0.31
CA LYS A 101 15.54 11.00 -1.44
C LYS A 101 14.52 9.96 -1.85
N VAL A 102 14.31 9.81 -3.15
CA VAL A 102 13.44 8.77 -3.70
C VAL A 102 14.13 7.41 -3.49
N ILE A 103 13.48 6.52 -2.74
CA ILE A 103 13.99 5.16 -2.49
C ILE A 103 13.15 4.11 -3.22
N PHE A 104 11.99 4.49 -3.71
CA PHE A 104 11.11 3.60 -4.46
C PHE A 104 10.33 4.42 -5.49
N GLU A 105 10.22 3.87 -6.69
CA GLU A 105 9.43 4.47 -7.75
C GLU A 105 8.78 3.36 -8.56
N ARG A 106 7.45 3.41 -8.66
CA ARG A 106 6.69 2.43 -9.45
C ARG A 106 6.89 2.70 -10.94
N LYS A 107 7.15 1.65 -11.66
CA LYS A 107 7.37 1.72 -13.12
C LYS A 107 6.16 1.26 -13.91
#